data_d8257ac060481c1bc3264d00a9d6544d
#
_entry.id   d8257ac060481c1bc3264d00a9d6544d
#
_cell.length_a   1.000
_cell.length_b   1.000
_cell.length_c   1.000
_cell.angle_alpha   90.00
_cell.angle_beta   90.00
_cell.angle_gamma   90.00
#
_symmetry.space_group_name_H-M   'P 1'
#
loop_
_entity.id
_entity.type
_entity.pdbx_description
1 polymer ?
#
loop_
_entity_poly.entity_id
_entity_poly.type
_entity_poly.pdbx_seq_one_letter_code
_entity_poly.pdbx_strand_id
1 'polypeptide(L)'
;MTEEPIIEEAPKKRDFYYAFTDEAAAAEALQPFYFQPQLQSVDPETGEKLFDAETGEPIMENDGDAYLVTGSADHAFDIIGLIHKATGNMLTDDEGMEYPEMAPVDGWHINLRIRGDYMRAEAEAIDAAWGVSPVTPHRTWL
;
A
#
# COMPACT_ATOMS: atom_id res chain seq x y z
N MET A 1 19.56 -25.97 38.92
CA MET A 1 18.78 -24.85 38.39
C MET A 1 19.09 -24.65 36.93
N THR A 2 18.21 -25.09 36.06
CA THR A 2 18.40 -24.96 34.63
C THR A 2 17.86 -23.62 34.20
N GLU A 3 18.72 -22.76 33.66
CA GLU A 3 18.29 -21.52 33.01
C GLU A 3 17.61 -21.89 31.70
N GLU A 4 16.39 -21.43 31.52
CA GLU A 4 15.75 -21.54 30.21
C GLU A 4 16.51 -20.66 29.21
N PRO A 5 16.77 -21.18 28.00
CA PRO A 5 17.43 -20.36 27.00
C PRO A 5 16.52 -19.17 26.66
N ILE A 6 17.11 -18.00 26.67
CA ILE A 6 16.43 -16.79 26.19
C ILE A 6 16.31 -16.94 24.68
N ILE A 7 15.08 -17.19 24.22
CA ILE A 7 14.81 -17.20 22.80
C ILE A 7 14.58 -15.75 22.40
N GLU A 8 15.57 -15.16 21.74
CA GLU A 8 15.36 -13.86 21.12
C GLU A 8 14.50 -14.08 19.89
N GLU A 9 13.33 -13.47 19.89
CA GLU A 9 12.51 -13.44 18.70
C GLU A 9 13.22 -12.59 17.64
N ALA A 10 13.25 -13.08 16.41
CA ALA A 10 13.75 -12.27 15.30
C ALA A 10 12.93 -10.97 15.23
N PRO A 11 13.59 -9.82 14.95
CA PRO A 11 12.85 -8.56 14.78
C PRO A 11 11.72 -8.74 13.78
N LYS A 12 10.53 -8.28 14.14
CA LYS A 12 9.40 -8.29 13.23
C LYS A 12 9.70 -7.40 12.03
N LYS A 13 9.32 -7.86 10.85
CA LYS A 13 9.46 -7.11 9.62
C LYS A 13 8.71 -5.80 9.74
N ARG A 14 9.40 -4.69 9.50
CA ARG A 14 8.84 -3.34 9.56
C ARG A 14 8.46 -2.84 8.17
N ASP A 15 9.28 -3.17 7.19
CA ASP A 15 9.12 -2.74 5.81
C ASP A 15 8.71 -3.92 4.94
N PHE A 16 7.72 -3.69 4.11
CA PHE A 16 7.21 -4.67 3.16
C PHE A 16 7.39 -4.11 1.76
N TYR A 17 7.84 -4.97 0.85
CA TYR A 17 8.05 -4.61 -0.55
C TYR A 17 7.15 -5.49 -1.39
N TYR A 18 6.21 -4.89 -2.09
CA TYR A 18 5.22 -5.60 -2.89
C TYR A 18 5.45 -5.36 -4.37
N ALA A 19 5.26 -6.40 -5.18
CA ALA A 19 5.22 -6.30 -6.63
C ALA A 19 3.93 -6.96 -7.09
N PHE A 20 2.96 -6.14 -7.46
CA PHE A 20 1.65 -6.60 -7.95
C PHE A 20 1.71 -6.81 -9.46
N THR A 21 0.80 -7.60 -10.00
CA THR A 21 0.71 -7.82 -11.45
C THR A 21 0.48 -6.50 -12.19
N ASP A 22 -0.40 -5.66 -11.66
CA ASP A 22 -0.74 -4.35 -12.20
C ASP A 22 -1.36 -3.46 -11.11
N GLU A 23 -1.73 -2.25 -11.48
CA GLU A 23 -2.35 -1.30 -10.55
C GLU A 23 -3.70 -1.80 -10.01
N ALA A 24 -4.49 -2.48 -10.84
CA ALA A 24 -5.78 -3.03 -10.41
C ALA A 24 -5.62 -4.13 -9.37
N ALA A 25 -4.63 -5.02 -9.54
CA ALA A 25 -4.32 -6.05 -8.56
C ALA A 25 -3.85 -5.43 -7.24
N ALA A 26 -3.07 -4.35 -7.30
CA ALA A 26 -2.65 -3.60 -6.11
C ALA A 26 -3.85 -3.02 -5.36
N ALA A 27 -4.77 -2.39 -6.07
CA ALA A 27 -5.97 -1.80 -5.47
C ALA A 27 -6.82 -2.87 -4.78
N GLU A 28 -6.99 -4.03 -5.39
CA GLU A 28 -7.72 -5.14 -4.80
C GLU A 28 -7.02 -5.69 -3.55
N ALA A 29 -5.72 -5.92 -3.61
CA ALA A 29 -4.95 -6.46 -2.50
C ALA A 29 -4.89 -5.51 -1.31
N LEU A 30 -4.87 -4.21 -1.55
CA LEU A 30 -4.73 -3.18 -0.51
C LEU A 30 -6.07 -2.70 0.06
N GLN A 31 -7.18 -3.34 -0.27
CA GLN A 31 -8.51 -2.97 0.23
C GLN A 31 -8.57 -2.75 1.75
N PRO A 32 -7.89 -3.55 2.60
CA PRO A 32 -7.90 -3.29 4.03
C PRO A 32 -7.39 -1.91 4.44
N PHE A 33 -6.59 -1.26 3.57
CA PHE A 33 -6.04 0.07 3.81
C PHE A 33 -6.83 1.19 3.12
N TYR A 34 -7.94 0.86 2.47
CA TYR A 34 -8.80 1.85 1.82
C TYR A 34 -9.78 2.43 2.83
N PHE A 35 -10.10 3.70 2.64
CA PHE A 35 -11.11 4.40 3.40
C PHE A 35 -12.25 4.83 2.47
N GLN A 36 -13.47 4.53 2.87
CA GLN A 36 -14.67 4.98 2.16
C GLN A 36 -15.26 6.15 2.94
N PRO A 37 -15.15 7.39 2.42
CA PRO A 37 -15.81 8.53 3.05
C PRO A 37 -17.32 8.32 3.06
N GLN A 38 -17.96 8.73 4.14
CA GLN A 38 -19.39 8.63 4.29
C GLN A 38 -19.96 9.92 4.86
N LEU A 39 -21.18 10.22 4.47
CA LEU A 39 -21.94 11.32 5.06
C LEU A 39 -23.32 10.81 5.46
N GLN A 40 -23.95 11.52 6.38
CA GLN A 40 -25.30 11.17 6.79
C GLN A 40 -26.30 11.58 5.73
N SER A 41 -27.18 10.66 5.33
CA SER A 41 -28.22 10.92 4.35
C SER A 41 -29.19 11.96 4.89
N VAL A 42 -29.72 12.80 4.01
CA VAL A 42 -30.68 13.84 4.34
C VAL A 42 -31.92 13.71 3.45
N ASP A 43 -33.04 14.18 3.98
CA ASP A 43 -34.26 14.29 3.19
C ASP A 43 -34.05 15.34 2.09
N PRO A 44 -34.23 15.00 0.80
CA PRO A 44 -33.99 15.94 -0.29
C PRO A 44 -34.94 17.14 -0.31
N GLU A 45 -36.08 17.04 0.34
CA GLU A 45 -37.06 18.14 0.37
C GLU A 45 -36.85 19.07 1.56
N THR A 46 -36.50 18.55 2.74
CA THR A 46 -36.39 19.32 3.98
C THR A 46 -34.97 19.57 4.41
N GLY A 47 -34.00 18.76 3.96
CA GLY A 47 -32.60 18.81 4.42
C GLY A 47 -32.41 18.21 5.81
N GLU A 48 -33.43 17.59 6.38
CA GLU A 48 -33.32 16.94 7.69
C GLU A 48 -32.49 15.65 7.59
N LYS A 49 -31.66 15.41 8.61
CA LYS A 49 -30.85 14.20 8.71
C LYS A 49 -31.75 12.98 8.93
N LEU A 50 -31.45 11.90 8.22
CA LEU A 50 -32.23 10.67 8.29
C LEU A 50 -31.63 9.70 9.31
N PHE A 51 -32.54 9.02 10.02
CA PHE A 51 -32.18 8.00 11.02
C PHE A 51 -32.98 6.73 10.75
N ASP A 52 -32.36 5.58 11.09
CA ASP A 52 -33.06 4.31 11.02
C ASP A 52 -34.19 4.28 12.07
N ALA A 53 -35.41 3.96 11.64
CA ALA A 53 -36.57 3.96 12.50
C ALA A 53 -36.53 2.86 13.58
N GLU A 54 -35.82 1.77 13.33
CA GLU A 54 -35.74 0.63 14.27
C GLU A 54 -34.61 0.78 15.29
N THR A 55 -33.43 1.27 14.86
CA THR A 55 -32.24 1.36 15.68
C THR A 55 -31.94 2.76 16.20
N GLY A 56 -32.50 3.80 15.57
CA GLY A 56 -32.19 5.19 15.88
C GLY A 56 -30.82 5.65 15.39
N GLU A 57 -30.10 4.80 14.67
CA GLU A 57 -28.78 5.13 14.13
C GLU A 57 -28.87 5.99 12.88
N PRO A 58 -27.87 6.86 12.63
CA PRO A 58 -27.85 7.65 11.40
C PRO A 58 -27.79 6.75 10.16
N ILE A 59 -28.54 7.11 9.12
CA ILE A 59 -28.44 6.45 7.82
C ILE A 59 -27.29 7.09 7.08
N MET A 60 -26.29 6.29 6.70
CA MET A 60 -25.07 6.77 6.04
C MET A 60 -25.09 6.43 4.55
N GLU A 61 -24.51 7.28 3.75
CA GLU A 61 -24.29 7.04 2.33
C GLU A 61 -22.83 7.33 1.96
N ASN A 62 -22.37 6.73 0.87
CA ASN A 62 -21.01 6.96 0.40
C ASN A 62 -20.86 8.39 -0.11
N ASP A 63 -19.76 9.04 0.27
CA ASP A 63 -19.39 10.38 -0.16
C ASP A 63 -18.15 10.28 -1.05
N GLY A 64 -18.38 10.06 -2.35
CA GLY A 64 -17.31 9.88 -3.31
C GLY A 64 -16.71 8.47 -3.30
N ASP A 65 -15.58 8.33 -3.95
CA ASP A 65 -14.90 7.05 -4.09
C ASP A 65 -14.02 6.72 -2.89
N ALA A 66 -13.89 5.42 -2.61
CA ALA A 66 -12.92 4.94 -1.66
C ALA A 66 -11.51 5.24 -2.16
N TYR A 67 -10.59 5.54 -1.26
CA TYR A 67 -9.21 5.81 -1.61
C TYR A 67 -8.24 5.11 -0.65
N LEU A 68 -7.04 4.83 -1.15
CA LEU A 68 -5.97 4.26 -0.34
C LEU A 68 -5.47 5.31 0.66
N VAL A 69 -5.47 4.97 1.95
CA VAL A 69 -4.86 5.80 2.98
C VAL A 69 -3.35 5.60 2.92
N THR A 70 -2.65 6.53 2.31
CA THR A 70 -1.22 6.41 2.04
C THR A 70 -0.33 6.66 3.24
N GLY A 71 -0.86 7.24 4.29
CA GLY A 71 -0.08 7.50 5.50
C GLY A 71 -0.93 7.81 6.71
N SER A 72 -0.38 7.49 7.87
CA SER A 72 -0.94 7.80 9.18
C SER A 72 0.21 7.91 10.18
N ALA A 73 -0.11 8.05 11.48
CA ALA A 73 0.91 7.99 12.53
C ALA A 73 1.60 6.62 12.60
N ASP A 74 0.97 5.56 12.07
CA ASP A 74 1.38 4.17 12.23
C ASP A 74 1.79 3.47 10.94
N HIS A 75 1.58 4.08 9.77
CA HIS A 75 1.98 3.49 8.50
C HIS A 75 2.26 4.54 7.43
N ALA A 76 3.02 4.11 6.42
CA ALA A 76 3.26 4.90 5.22
C ALA A 76 3.43 3.99 4.02
N PHE A 77 2.78 4.34 2.91
CA PHE A 77 3.00 3.71 1.61
C PHE A 77 3.86 4.61 0.74
N ASP A 78 4.80 3.99 0.03
CA ASP A 78 5.53 4.64 -1.06
C ASP A 78 5.12 3.94 -2.36
N ILE A 79 4.32 4.62 -3.16
CA ILE A 79 3.81 4.09 -4.43
C ILE A 79 4.83 4.42 -5.50
N ILE A 80 5.58 3.40 -5.91
CA ILE A 80 6.64 3.54 -6.91
C ILE A 80 6.06 3.32 -8.31
N GLY A 81 5.14 2.35 -8.44
CA GLY A 81 4.53 1.98 -9.71
C GLY A 81 5.46 1.14 -10.56
N LEU A 82 5.59 1.49 -11.84
CA LEU A 82 6.47 0.81 -12.76
C LEU A 82 7.92 1.24 -12.52
N ILE A 83 8.81 0.25 -12.54
CA ILE A 83 10.24 0.47 -12.36
C ILE A 83 10.95 0.14 -13.66
N HIS A 84 11.96 0.94 -14.00
CA HIS A 84 12.84 0.69 -15.15
C HIS A 84 14.27 0.54 -14.65
N LYS A 85 14.96 -0.46 -15.18
CA LYS A 85 16.37 -0.70 -14.88
C LYS A 85 17.20 -0.66 -16.15
N ALA A 86 18.45 -0.27 -16.01
CA ALA A 86 19.41 -0.32 -17.10
C ALA A 86 19.63 -1.76 -17.55
N THR A 87 19.62 -2.00 -18.88
CA THR A 87 19.83 -3.35 -19.45
C THR A 87 21.30 -3.72 -19.56
N GLY A 88 22.20 -2.74 -19.39
CA GLY A 88 23.63 -2.88 -19.69
C GLY A 88 24.02 -2.42 -21.08
N ASN A 89 23.04 -2.14 -21.93
CA ASN A 89 23.28 -1.60 -23.26
C ASN A 89 23.24 -0.08 -23.25
N MET A 90 23.93 0.54 -24.22
CA MET A 90 23.91 1.99 -24.44
C MET A 90 23.19 2.29 -25.75
N LEU A 91 22.41 3.34 -25.74
CA LEU A 91 21.73 3.86 -26.92
C LEU A 91 22.35 5.22 -27.27
N THR A 92 22.19 5.64 -28.50
CA THR A 92 22.70 6.93 -28.97
C THR A 92 21.55 7.77 -29.47
N ASP A 93 21.47 9.02 -29.04
CA ASP A 93 20.42 9.95 -29.48
C ASP A 93 20.80 10.61 -30.83
N ASP A 94 19.92 11.46 -31.34
CA ASP A 94 20.13 12.15 -32.63
C ASP A 94 21.32 13.11 -32.60
N GLU A 95 21.77 13.54 -31.43
CA GLU A 95 22.92 14.43 -31.25
C GLU A 95 24.23 13.67 -31.03
N GLY A 96 24.17 12.34 -31.03
CA GLY A 96 25.33 11.49 -30.81
C GLY A 96 25.68 11.26 -29.35
N MET A 97 24.82 11.69 -28.41
CA MET A 97 25.02 11.45 -26.98
C MET A 97 24.58 10.05 -26.59
N GLU A 98 25.44 9.36 -25.87
CA GLU A 98 25.10 8.02 -25.34
C GLU A 98 24.30 8.10 -24.05
N TYR A 99 23.31 7.23 -23.94
CA TYR A 99 22.50 7.09 -22.73
C TYR A 99 22.19 5.61 -22.48
N PRO A 100 21.98 5.20 -21.21
CA PRO A 100 21.68 3.81 -20.91
C PRO A 100 20.28 3.42 -21.40
N GLU A 101 20.20 2.25 -22.02
CA GLU A 101 18.91 1.64 -22.35
C GLU A 101 18.24 1.19 -21.06
N MET A 102 16.98 1.57 -20.90
CA MET A 102 16.17 1.20 -19.76
C MET A 102 15.08 0.23 -20.18
N ALA A 103 14.85 -0.79 -19.38
CA ALA A 103 13.79 -1.75 -19.61
C ALA A 103 12.88 -1.85 -18.36
N PRO A 104 11.58 -2.08 -18.54
CA PRO A 104 10.67 -2.23 -17.40
C PRO A 104 10.98 -3.48 -16.60
N VAL A 105 10.88 -3.37 -15.28
CA VAL A 105 10.89 -4.51 -14.36
C VAL A 105 9.43 -4.91 -14.16
N ASP A 106 9.15 -6.22 -14.26
CA ASP A 106 7.78 -6.70 -14.11
C ASP A 106 7.18 -6.30 -12.77
N GLY A 107 5.95 -5.81 -12.81
CA GLY A 107 5.15 -5.54 -11.64
C GLY A 107 4.89 -4.07 -11.36
N TRP A 108 3.82 -3.83 -10.62
CA TRP A 108 3.46 -2.55 -10.03
C TRP A 108 3.97 -2.54 -8.60
N HIS A 109 4.92 -1.69 -8.28
CA HIS A 109 5.68 -1.73 -7.04
C HIS A 109 5.15 -0.74 -6.01
N ILE A 110 4.93 -1.23 -4.79
CA ILE A 110 4.52 -0.42 -3.65
C ILE A 110 5.30 -0.89 -2.42
N ASN A 111 5.89 0.04 -1.70
CA ASN A 111 6.52 -0.23 -0.42
C ASN A 111 5.59 0.19 0.71
N LEU A 112 5.57 -0.59 1.79
CA LEU A 112 4.80 -0.30 3.00
C LEU A 112 5.73 -0.35 4.20
N ARG A 113 5.66 0.68 5.03
CA ARG A 113 6.29 0.68 6.35
C ARG A 113 5.21 0.76 7.40
N ILE A 114 5.27 -0.12 8.40
CA ILE A 114 4.33 -0.10 9.53
C ILE A 114 5.07 0.08 10.85
N ARG A 115 4.35 0.67 11.81
CA ARG A 115 4.85 0.87 13.15
C ARG A 115 4.23 -0.17 14.08
N GLY A 116 5.07 -0.93 14.79
CA GLY A 116 4.60 -1.94 15.72
C GLY A 116 3.73 -3.00 15.04
N ASP A 117 2.57 -3.25 15.58
CA ASP A 117 1.65 -4.27 15.09
C ASP A 117 0.48 -3.70 14.27
N TYR A 118 0.54 -2.42 13.92
CA TYR A 118 -0.51 -1.76 13.15
C TYR A 118 -0.79 -2.50 11.83
N MET A 119 -2.01 -3.04 11.70
CA MET A 119 -2.46 -3.82 10.53
C MET A 119 -1.44 -4.86 10.05
N ARG A 120 -0.71 -5.46 10.99
CA ARG A 120 0.37 -6.40 10.67
C ARG A 120 -0.16 -7.67 9.99
N ALA A 121 -1.29 -8.21 10.46
CA ALA A 121 -1.87 -9.40 9.87
C ALA A 121 -2.22 -9.19 8.40
N GLU A 122 -2.78 -8.02 8.07
CA GLU A 122 -3.11 -7.63 6.71
C GLU A 122 -1.86 -7.44 5.86
N ALA A 123 -0.84 -6.75 6.41
CA ALA A 123 0.43 -6.52 5.72
C ALA A 123 1.15 -7.84 5.41
N GLU A 124 1.18 -8.77 6.36
CA GLU A 124 1.80 -10.08 6.19
C GLU A 124 1.03 -10.98 5.21
N ALA A 125 -0.30 -10.91 5.21
CA ALA A 125 -1.12 -11.64 4.25
C ALA A 125 -0.86 -11.16 2.81
N ILE A 126 -0.73 -9.86 2.61
CA ILE A 126 -0.36 -9.29 1.30
C ILE A 126 1.05 -9.71 0.92
N ASP A 127 1.99 -9.69 1.86
CA ASP A 127 3.37 -10.10 1.65
C ASP A 127 3.47 -11.57 1.21
N ALA A 128 2.64 -12.44 1.76
CA ALA A 128 2.61 -13.85 1.39
C ALA A 128 2.25 -14.06 -0.09
N ALA A 129 1.40 -13.20 -0.65
CA ALA A 129 0.95 -13.30 -2.03
C ALA A 129 1.80 -12.46 -2.99
N TRP A 130 2.26 -11.28 -2.58
CA TRP A 130 2.87 -10.27 -3.46
C TRP A 130 4.22 -9.76 -2.98
N GLY A 131 4.72 -10.26 -1.86
CA GLY A 131 5.97 -9.79 -1.29
C GLY A 131 7.17 -10.15 -2.16
N VAL A 132 8.12 -9.22 -2.22
CA VAL A 132 9.43 -9.43 -2.85
C VAL A 132 10.51 -9.04 -1.87
N SER A 133 11.71 -9.59 -2.06
CA SER A 133 12.86 -9.29 -1.22
C SER A 133 13.97 -8.72 -2.09
N PRO A 134 13.88 -7.43 -2.45
CA PRO A 134 14.90 -6.82 -3.29
C PRO A 134 16.25 -6.78 -2.54
N VAL A 135 17.32 -7.10 -3.25
CA VAL A 135 18.68 -7.00 -2.69
C VAL A 135 18.98 -5.55 -2.32
N THR A 136 18.55 -4.63 -3.18
CA THR A 136 18.61 -3.20 -2.93
C THR A 136 17.22 -2.63 -3.16
N PRO A 137 16.55 -2.13 -2.11
CA PRO A 137 15.24 -1.49 -2.28
C PRO A 137 15.33 -0.33 -3.28
N HIS A 138 14.32 -0.22 -4.14
CA HIS A 138 14.28 0.83 -5.17
C HIS A 138 14.16 2.23 -4.57
N ARG A 139 13.55 2.32 -3.41
CA ARG A 139 13.52 3.51 -2.60
C ARG A 139 13.86 3.16 -1.17
N THR A 140 14.58 4.05 -0.52
CA THR A 140 14.87 3.95 0.90
C THR A 140 14.05 5.00 1.63
N TRP A 141 13.54 4.60 2.78
CA TRP A 141 12.85 5.53 3.66
C TRP A 141 13.88 6.44 4.32
N LEU A 142 13.68 7.69 4.20
CA LEU A 142 14.52 8.70 4.83
C LEU A 142 13.98 9.12 6.19
#